data_905f5d4f4bec48338f899f6290504ffc
#
_entry.id   905f5d4f4bec48338f899f6290504ffc
#
_cell.length_a   1.000
_cell.length_b   1.000
_cell.length_c   1.000
_cell.angle_alpha   90.00
_cell.angle_beta   90.00
_cell.angle_gamma   90.00
#
_symmetry.space_group_name_H-M   'P 1'
#
loop_
_entity.id
_entity.type
_entity.pdbx_description
1 polymer ?
#
loop_
_entity_poly.entity_id
_entity_poly.type
_entity_poly.pdbx_seq_one_letter_code
_entity_poly.pdbx_strand_id
1 'polypeptide(L)'
;MKRIFFAIVFLLGGITVPQIQAQDVPETKQKAEGPNFSKLDVSPLDVVLFRGENNEPLAKVLYSRPQAREREVFGKLVPYGEVWRTGANEATEITLFQDMQVGDKIIKKGTYTLFTIPHEKEWIVILNNSTNIWGAYDYHVEKDVARITVPVRTSKTRIEALSMAFEPIENGAKLQIGWDDRYVEIPFKKV
;
A
#
# COMPACT_ATOMS: atom_id res chain seq x y z
N MET A 1 -102.03 -57.85 0.47
CA MET A 1 -100.53 -57.95 0.60
C MET A 1 -99.93 -56.58 0.48
N LYS A 2 -99.56 -55.94 1.66
CA LYS A 2 -99.00 -54.59 1.75
C LYS A 2 -97.51 -54.72 1.83
N ARG A 3 -96.82 -54.17 0.83
CA ARG A 3 -95.33 -54.07 0.84
C ARG A 3 -94.91 -52.78 1.56
N ILE A 4 -94.17 -52.93 2.66
CA ILE A 4 -93.64 -51.83 3.43
C ILE A 4 -92.19 -51.52 2.86
N PHE A 5 -92.00 -50.31 2.35
CA PHE A 5 -90.68 -49.82 1.96
C PHE A 5 -89.99 -49.17 3.11
N PHE A 6 -88.86 -49.69 3.54
CA PHE A 6 -87.98 -49.05 4.49
C PHE A 6 -87.03 -48.11 3.75
N ALA A 7 -87.14 -46.81 4.03
CA ALA A 7 -86.21 -45.85 3.51
C ALA A 7 -85.05 -45.72 4.51
N ILE A 8 -83.83 -46.07 4.08
CA ILE A 8 -82.64 -45.87 4.88
C ILE A 8 -82.09 -44.47 4.54
N VAL A 9 -82.12 -43.57 5.56
CA VAL A 9 -81.56 -42.23 5.49
C VAL A 9 -80.08 -42.36 5.85
N PHE A 10 -79.19 -42.18 4.87
CA PHE A 10 -77.73 -42.01 5.11
C PHE A 10 -77.47 -40.60 5.57
N LEU A 11 -77.10 -40.42 6.81
CA LEU A 11 -76.56 -39.18 7.34
C LEU A 11 -75.05 -39.10 6.99
N LEU A 12 -74.76 -38.36 5.94
CA LEU A 12 -73.40 -38.00 5.62
C LEU A 12 -72.90 -36.94 6.60
N GLY A 13 -72.21 -37.38 7.67
CA GLY A 13 -71.47 -36.48 8.53
C GLY A 13 -70.27 -35.90 7.81
N GLY A 14 -70.31 -34.64 7.40
CA GLY A 14 -69.19 -33.94 6.82
C GLY A 14 -68.09 -33.74 7.85
N ILE A 15 -66.99 -34.42 7.68
CA ILE A 15 -65.71 -34.17 8.39
C ILE A 15 -65.12 -32.94 7.75
N THR A 16 -65.23 -31.76 8.39
CA THR A 16 -64.51 -30.56 8.01
C THR A 16 -63.05 -30.74 8.44
N VAL A 17 -62.17 -31.05 7.53
CA VAL A 17 -60.74 -31.03 7.75
C VAL A 17 -60.32 -29.55 7.77
N PRO A 18 -59.73 -29.04 8.89
CA PRO A 18 -59.21 -27.66 8.88
C PRO A 18 -58.11 -27.55 7.83
N GLN A 19 -58.31 -26.72 6.82
CA GLN A 19 -57.22 -26.30 5.92
C GLN A 19 -56.21 -25.51 6.74
N ILE A 20 -55.07 -26.10 7.04
CA ILE A 20 -53.91 -25.39 7.54
C ILE A 20 -53.44 -24.52 6.36
N GLN A 21 -53.77 -23.22 6.41
CA GLN A 21 -53.15 -22.25 5.54
C GLN A 21 -51.65 -22.26 5.88
N ALA A 22 -50.84 -22.68 4.91
CA ALA A 22 -49.41 -22.48 5.00
C ALA A 22 -49.16 -20.98 5.14
N GLN A 23 -48.70 -20.60 6.33
CA GLN A 23 -48.21 -19.24 6.54
C GLN A 23 -47.02 -19.07 5.59
N ASP A 24 -47.10 -18.10 4.69
CA ASP A 24 -45.98 -17.63 3.92
C ASP A 24 -44.89 -17.17 4.91
N VAL A 25 -43.95 -18.05 5.19
CA VAL A 25 -42.70 -17.69 5.87
C VAL A 25 -42.00 -16.79 4.87
N PRO A 26 -41.77 -15.51 5.17
CA PRO A 26 -41.01 -14.68 4.26
C PRO A 26 -39.64 -15.33 4.06
N GLU A 27 -39.36 -15.81 2.84
CA GLU A 27 -38.03 -16.18 2.42
C GLU A 27 -37.14 -14.94 2.62
N THR A 28 -36.53 -14.83 3.78
CA THR A 28 -35.35 -13.97 3.93
C THR A 28 -34.32 -14.53 2.97
N LYS A 29 -34.29 -13.99 1.75
CA LYS A 29 -33.17 -14.16 0.84
C LYS A 29 -31.95 -13.60 1.58
N GLN A 30 -31.29 -14.42 2.38
CA GLN A 30 -29.92 -14.16 2.81
C GLN A 30 -29.11 -14.07 1.53
N LYS A 31 -28.85 -12.82 1.12
CA LYS A 31 -27.90 -12.52 0.08
C LYS A 31 -26.61 -13.15 0.58
N ALA A 32 -26.16 -14.22 -0.06
CA ALA A 32 -24.87 -14.82 0.26
C ALA A 32 -23.82 -13.71 0.04
N GLU A 33 -23.41 -13.07 1.14
CA GLU A 33 -22.35 -12.09 1.09
C GLU A 33 -21.08 -12.88 0.79
N GLY A 34 -20.57 -12.70 -0.44
CA GLY A 34 -19.27 -13.19 -0.83
C GLY A 34 -18.16 -12.52 -0.01
N PRO A 35 -16.91 -12.93 -0.15
CA PRO A 35 -15.80 -12.30 0.56
C PRO A 35 -15.74 -10.80 0.24
N ASN A 36 -15.61 -10.00 1.30
CA ASN A 36 -15.50 -8.55 1.19
C ASN A 36 -14.01 -8.16 1.06
N PHE A 37 -13.55 -7.91 -0.17
CA PHE A 37 -12.19 -7.45 -0.43
C PHE A 37 -12.08 -5.94 -0.21
N SER A 38 -10.96 -5.52 0.38
CA SER A 38 -10.63 -4.09 0.53
C SER A 38 -10.52 -3.41 -0.83
N LYS A 39 -10.94 -2.16 -0.91
CA LYS A 39 -10.67 -1.32 -2.07
C LYS A 39 -9.17 -1.06 -2.18
N LEU A 40 -8.71 -0.78 -3.40
CA LEU A 40 -7.32 -0.34 -3.62
C LEU A 40 -7.07 0.94 -2.80
N ASP A 41 -5.92 0.98 -2.11
CA ASP A 41 -5.50 2.16 -1.37
C ASP A 41 -5.27 3.35 -2.32
N VAL A 42 -5.55 4.56 -1.85
CA VAL A 42 -5.36 5.80 -2.62
C VAL A 42 -3.88 6.15 -2.84
N SER A 43 -3.00 5.52 -2.08
CA SER A 43 -1.55 5.58 -2.18
C SER A 43 -0.99 4.16 -2.21
N PRO A 44 -1.21 3.40 -3.30
CA PRO A 44 -0.91 1.98 -3.34
C PRO A 44 0.58 1.72 -3.07
N LEU A 45 0.84 0.61 -2.41
CA LEU A 45 2.20 0.12 -2.17
C LEU A 45 2.82 -0.38 -3.48
N ASP A 46 4.06 -0.01 -3.72
CA ASP A 46 4.84 -0.37 -4.91
C ASP A 46 6.23 -0.88 -4.52
N VAL A 47 6.84 -1.59 -5.42
CA VAL A 47 8.18 -2.18 -5.26
C VAL A 47 9.04 -1.84 -6.45
N VAL A 48 10.21 -1.29 -6.21
CA VAL A 48 11.25 -1.15 -7.24
C VAL A 48 12.48 -1.99 -6.87
N LEU A 49 13.00 -2.71 -7.83
CA LEU A 49 14.08 -3.67 -7.64
C LEU A 49 15.25 -3.35 -8.57
N PHE A 50 16.44 -3.22 -8.00
CA PHE A 50 17.71 -3.16 -8.74
C PHE A 50 18.34 -4.55 -8.79
N ARG A 51 18.65 -5.01 -10.00
CA ARG A 51 19.30 -6.29 -10.27
C ARG A 51 20.68 -6.08 -10.86
N GLY A 52 21.59 -6.97 -10.53
CA GLY A 52 22.90 -7.04 -11.13
C GLY A 52 22.88 -7.72 -12.51
N GLU A 53 24.06 -7.88 -13.09
CA GLU A 53 24.25 -8.42 -14.44
C GLU A 53 23.75 -9.88 -14.57
N ASN A 54 23.89 -10.66 -13.51
CA ASN A 54 23.41 -12.06 -13.45
C ASN A 54 21.96 -12.17 -12.94
N ASN A 55 21.19 -11.06 -12.98
CA ASN A 55 19.82 -10.97 -12.50
C ASN A 55 19.66 -11.17 -10.97
N GLU A 56 20.73 -11.18 -10.21
CA GLU A 56 20.70 -11.21 -8.73
C GLU A 56 20.13 -9.89 -8.18
N PRO A 57 19.32 -9.92 -7.10
CA PRO A 57 18.84 -8.71 -6.49
C PRO A 57 19.97 -8.01 -5.75
N LEU A 58 20.15 -6.71 -5.98
CA LEU A 58 21.16 -5.88 -5.31
C LEU A 58 20.54 -4.92 -4.31
N ALA A 59 19.42 -4.31 -4.67
CA ALA A 59 18.62 -3.47 -3.77
C ALA A 59 17.14 -3.54 -4.13
N LYS A 60 16.28 -3.34 -3.13
CA LYS A 60 14.82 -3.26 -3.29
C LYS A 60 14.30 -2.10 -2.47
N VAL A 61 13.38 -1.32 -3.02
CA VAL A 61 12.64 -0.30 -2.28
C VAL A 61 11.17 -0.68 -2.27
N LEU A 62 10.55 -0.61 -1.09
CA LEU A 62 9.12 -0.77 -0.86
C LEU A 62 8.58 0.57 -0.39
N TYR A 63 7.60 1.13 -1.10
CA TYR A 63 7.09 2.47 -0.81
C TYR A 63 5.65 2.66 -1.26
N SER A 64 4.90 3.49 -0.56
CA SER A 64 3.55 3.89 -0.99
C SER A 64 3.60 5.11 -1.90
N ARG A 65 2.73 5.15 -2.92
CA ARG A 65 2.73 6.15 -4.00
C ARG A 65 1.59 7.15 -3.86
N PRO A 66 1.70 8.18 -3.00
CA PRO A 66 0.72 9.25 -2.95
C PRO A 66 0.69 10.05 -4.26
N GLN A 67 -0.49 10.54 -4.62
CA GLN A 67 -0.71 11.41 -5.78
C GLN A 67 -0.74 12.88 -5.36
N ALA A 68 -0.22 13.77 -6.18
CA ALA A 68 -0.22 15.20 -5.93
C ALA A 68 -1.65 15.79 -5.96
N ARG A 69 -2.49 15.36 -6.90
CA ARG A 69 -3.90 15.80 -7.04
C ARG A 69 -4.01 17.33 -7.03
N GLU A 70 -3.27 17.99 -7.90
CA GLU A 70 -3.22 19.46 -8.06
C GLU A 70 -2.73 20.24 -6.81
N ARG A 71 -2.31 19.54 -5.73
CA ARG A 71 -1.74 20.17 -4.54
C ARG A 71 -0.28 20.56 -4.78
N GLU A 72 0.16 21.61 -4.13
CA GLU A 72 1.58 21.93 -3.96
C GLU A 72 2.16 20.91 -2.98
N VAL A 73 3.17 20.15 -3.44
CA VAL A 73 3.72 19.04 -2.65
C VAL A 73 4.75 19.56 -1.65
N PHE A 74 5.88 20.05 -2.14
CA PHE A 74 6.99 20.45 -1.27
C PHE A 74 6.79 21.84 -0.71
N GLY A 75 6.97 21.99 0.59
CA GLY A 75 6.70 23.21 1.35
C GLY A 75 5.26 23.33 1.87
N LYS A 76 4.33 22.48 1.38
CA LYS A 76 2.92 22.44 1.83
C LYS A 76 2.51 21.05 2.31
N LEU A 77 2.29 20.10 1.40
CA LEU A 77 1.91 18.74 1.77
C LEU A 77 3.05 18.01 2.49
N VAL A 78 4.27 18.25 2.06
CA VAL A 78 5.52 17.79 2.67
C VAL A 78 6.29 19.03 3.11
N PRO A 79 6.27 19.42 4.40
CA PRO A 79 6.95 20.61 4.89
C PRO A 79 8.46 20.52 4.68
N TYR A 80 9.09 21.65 4.42
CA TYR A 80 10.54 21.74 4.39
C TYR A 80 11.15 21.66 5.79
N GLY A 81 12.30 21.01 5.90
CA GLY A 81 13.06 20.89 7.13
C GLY A 81 12.52 19.84 8.12
N GLU A 82 11.47 19.12 7.77
CA GLU A 82 10.88 18.09 8.62
C GLU A 82 11.20 16.68 8.09
N VAL A 83 11.32 15.71 9.01
CA VAL A 83 11.52 14.30 8.64
C VAL A 83 10.24 13.77 8.01
N TRP A 84 10.38 13.29 6.78
CA TRP A 84 9.30 12.68 6.01
C TRP A 84 9.59 11.21 5.76
N ARG A 85 8.55 10.36 5.92
CA ARG A 85 8.60 8.91 5.64
C ARG A 85 8.85 8.56 4.17
N THR A 86 9.07 9.56 3.30
CA THR A 86 9.35 9.43 1.87
C THR A 86 8.27 8.64 1.11
N GLY A 87 7.02 8.84 1.52
CA GLY A 87 5.85 8.12 0.99
C GLY A 87 4.56 8.49 1.70
N ALA A 88 3.65 7.53 1.76
CA ALA A 88 2.39 7.57 2.50
C ALA A 88 2.25 6.28 3.29
N ASN A 89 1.32 6.25 4.26
CA ASN A 89 1.06 5.08 5.11
C ASN A 89 2.32 4.63 5.86
N GLU A 90 2.83 3.43 5.59
CA GLU A 90 4.09 2.93 6.12
C GLU A 90 5.27 3.78 5.64
N ALA A 91 6.32 3.83 6.42
CA ALA A 91 7.57 4.46 6.00
C ALA A 91 8.23 3.63 4.89
N THR A 92 8.82 4.33 3.91
CA THR A 92 9.55 3.68 2.82
C THR A 92 10.70 2.85 3.36
N GLU A 93 10.85 1.63 2.87
CA GLU A 93 11.96 0.75 3.23
C GLU A 93 12.86 0.45 2.03
N ILE A 94 14.16 0.41 2.28
CA ILE A 94 15.16 -0.07 1.34
C ILE A 94 15.85 -1.31 1.90
N THR A 95 15.86 -2.39 1.13
CA THR A 95 16.63 -3.60 1.43
C THR A 95 17.87 -3.64 0.54
N LEU A 96 19.04 -3.72 1.13
CA LEU A 96 20.31 -3.97 0.44
C LEU A 96 20.65 -5.46 0.58
N PHE A 97 20.84 -6.15 -0.52
CA PHE A 97 21.18 -7.59 -0.53
C PHE A 97 22.69 -7.86 -0.41
N GLN A 98 23.49 -6.82 -0.50
CA GLN A 98 24.93 -6.82 -0.24
C GLN A 98 25.34 -5.49 0.39
N ASP A 99 26.57 -5.40 0.87
CA ASP A 99 27.15 -4.14 1.34
C ASP A 99 27.24 -3.15 0.17
N MET A 100 26.83 -1.91 0.40
CA MET A 100 26.86 -0.86 -0.63
C MET A 100 27.42 0.44 -0.07
N GLN A 101 28.18 1.15 -0.87
CA GLN A 101 28.62 2.49 -0.54
C GLN A 101 27.50 3.49 -0.88
N VAL A 102 27.13 4.33 0.10
CA VAL A 102 26.16 5.41 -0.06
C VAL A 102 26.77 6.68 0.53
N GLY A 103 27.04 7.65 -0.33
CA GLY A 103 27.88 8.80 0.04
C GLY A 103 29.29 8.35 0.40
N ASP A 104 29.76 8.71 1.58
CA ASP A 104 31.07 8.36 2.14
C ASP A 104 31.05 7.09 3.03
N LYS A 105 29.87 6.48 3.21
CA LYS A 105 29.68 5.34 4.14
C LYS A 105 29.44 4.02 3.42
N ILE A 106 29.96 2.94 3.99
CA ILE A 106 29.62 1.57 3.62
C ILE A 106 28.44 1.14 4.51
N ILE A 107 27.31 0.90 3.87
CA ILE A 107 26.08 0.42 4.50
C ILE A 107 26.04 -1.10 4.35
N LYS A 108 25.89 -1.80 5.45
CA LYS A 108 25.83 -3.26 5.47
C LYS A 108 24.55 -3.76 4.79
N LYS A 109 24.58 -5.00 4.29
CA LYS A 109 23.37 -5.68 3.82
C LYS A 109 22.32 -5.69 4.93
N GLY A 110 21.08 -5.44 4.58
CA GLY A 110 19.98 -5.35 5.56
C GLY A 110 18.83 -4.52 5.03
N THR A 111 17.80 -4.39 5.84
CA THR A 111 16.65 -3.52 5.56
C THR A 111 16.72 -2.29 6.46
N TYR A 112 16.48 -1.14 5.88
CA TYR A 112 16.52 0.16 6.52
C TYR A 112 15.27 0.96 6.13
N THR A 113 14.76 1.77 7.04
CA THR A 113 13.79 2.80 6.64
C THR A 113 14.52 3.95 5.97
N LEU A 114 13.97 4.38 4.84
CA LEU A 114 14.43 5.52 4.07
C LEU A 114 13.55 6.73 4.41
N PHE A 115 14.08 7.62 5.27
CA PHE A 115 13.49 8.92 5.50
C PHE A 115 14.17 9.98 4.65
N THR A 116 13.48 11.09 4.44
CA THR A 116 14.08 12.29 3.85
C THR A 116 13.70 13.53 4.64
N ILE A 117 14.56 14.55 4.61
CA ILE A 117 14.25 15.91 5.04
C ILE A 117 14.36 16.78 3.80
N PRO A 118 13.26 17.09 3.13
CA PRO A 118 13.27 17.95 1.97
C PRO A 118 13.59 19.41 2.32
N HIS A 119 14.42 20.05 1.50
CA HIS A 119 14.62 21.48 1.42
C HIS A 119 14.46 21.95 -0.02
N GLU A 120 14.45 23.24 -0.28
CA GLU A 120 14.24 23.80 -1.62
C GLU A 120 15.33 23.37 -2.63
N LYS A 121 16.59 23.32 -2.18
CA LYS A 121 17.76 23.10 -3.04
C LYS A 121 18.42 21.74 -2.85
N GLU A 122 18.16 21.10 -1.74
CA GLU A 122 18.77 19.82 -1.38
C GLU A 122 17.84 19.01 -0.48
N TRP A 123 18.01 17.70 -0.47
CA TRP A 123 17.37 16.82 0.51
C TRP A 123 18.42 16.11 1.34
N ILE A 124 18.13 15.93 2.62
CA ILE A 124 18.88 15.00 3.46
C ILE A 124 18.18 13.65 3.38
N VAL A 125 18.86 12.66 2.84
CA VAL A 125 18.40 11.26 2.77
C VAL A 125 18.98 10.52 3.96
N ILE A 126 18.12 9.80 4.67
CA ILE A 126 18.46 9.10 5.91
C ILE A 126 18.17 7.61 5.74
N LEU A 127 19.13 6.76 6.08
CA LEU A 127 18.92 5.34 6.29
C LEU A 127 18.91 5.07 7.78
N ASN A 128 17.82 4.48 8.28
CA ASN A 128 17.56 4.29 9.71
C ASN A 128 17.27 2.83 10.04
N ASN A 129 17.76 2.34 11.17
CA ASN A 129 17.60 0.94 11.59
C ASN A 129 16.19 0.58 12.08
N SER A 130 15.29 1.55 12.34
CA SER A 130 13.90 1.24 12.64
C SER A 130 13.22 0.75 11.37
N THR A 131 12.53 -0.39 11.42
CA THR A 131 11.80 -0.95 10.26
C THR A 131 10.37 -1.31 10.65
N ASN A 132 9.52 -1.54 9.65
CA ASN A 132 8.10 -1.90 9.84
C ASN A 132 7.33 -0.85 10.66
N ILE A 133 7.58 0.43 10.41
CA ILE A 133 6.98 1.54 11.15
C ILE A 133 5.98 2.31 10.28
N TRP A 134 4.99 2.89 10.95
CA TRP A 134 3.98 3.72 10.31
C TRP A 134 4.37 5.20 10.39
N GLY A 135 4.44 5.86 9.23
CA GLY A 135 4.76 7.29 9.21
C GLY A 135 6.20 7.59 9.61
N ALA A 136 6.41 8.75 10.23
CA ALA A 136 7.68 9.18 10.81
C ALA A 136 7.54 9.48 12.31
N TYR A 137 6.48 9.00 12.94
CA TYR A 137 6.17 9.30 14.35
C TYR A 137 7.18 8.69 15.31
N ASP A 138 7.71 7.51 14.97
CA ASP A 138 8.71 6.78 15.75
C ASP A 138 10.12 6.95 15.16
N TYR A 139 10.38 8.10 14.54
CA TYR A 139 11.74 8.42 14.08
C TYR A 139 12.66 8.73 15.26
N HIS A 140 13.80 8.04 15.30
CA HIS A 140 14.84 8.18 16.29
C HIS A 140 16.18 8.44 15.61
N VAL A 141 16.74 9.62 15.79
CA VAL A 141 17.99 10.05 15.16
C VAL A 141 19.20 9.16 15.53
N GLU A 142 19.21 8.61 16.74
CA GLU A 142 20.26 7.71 17.22
C GLU A 142 20.29 6.34 16.48
N LYS A 143 19.23 6.03 15.71
CA LYS A 143 19.17 4.83 14.86
C LYS A 143 19.57 5.10 13.41
N ASP A 144 19.99 6.32 13.09
CA ASP A 144 20.49 6.66 11.75
C ASP A 144 21.84 5.97 11.49
N VAL A 145 21.92 5.22 10.41
CA VAL A 145 23.18 4.60 9.94
C VAL A 145 23.88 5.46 8.90
N ALA A 146 23.12 6.26 8.15
CA ALA A 146 23.67 7.23 7.21
C ALA A 146 22.73 8.44 7.06
N ARG A 147 23.35 9.59 6.80
CA ARG A 147 22.71 10.82 6.35
C ARG A 147 23.49 11.37 5.18
N ILE A 148 22.84 11.55 4.04
CA ILE A 148 23.46 11.97 2.80
C ILE A 148 22.70 13.19 2.27
N THR A 149 23.41 14.29 2.01
CA THR A 149 22.83 15.45 1.33
C THR A 149 22.93 15.27 -0.17
N VAL A 150 21.81 15.41 -0.87
CA VAL A 150 21.72 15.30 -2.33
C VAL A 150 21.04 16.54 -2.91
N PRO A 151 21.48 17.06 -4.06
CA PRO A 151 20.86 18.23 -4.69
C PRO A 151 19.49 17.90 -5.26
N VAL A 152 18.56 18.84 -5.15
CA VAL A 152 17.26 18.79 -5.83
C VAL A 152 17.46 19.13 -7.31
N ARG A 153 16.76 18.38 -8.15
CA ARG A 153 16.66 18.61 -9.59
C ARG A 153 15.19 18.90 -9.95
N THR A 154 14.99 19.67 -11.00
CA THR A 154 13.65 19.95 -11.53
C THR A 154 13.33 18.98 -12.65
N SER A 155 12.16 18.37 -12.58
CA SER A 155 11.62 17.55 -13.66
C SER A 155 11.02 18.42 -14.77
N LYS A 156 11.20 18.01 -16.02
CA LYS A 156 10.59 18.70 -17.17
C LYS A 156 9.08 18.49 -17.25
N THR A 157 8.58 17.45 -16.65
CA THR A 157 7.16 17.08 -16.59
C THR A 157 6.76 16.84 -15.15
N ARG A 158 5.51 17.17 -14.82
CA ARG A 158 4.97 16.90 -13.50
C ARG A 158 4.89 15.40 -13.22
N ILE A 159 5.43 14.99 -12.09
CA ILE A 159 5.37 13.61 -11.59
C ILE A 159 4.17 13.53 -10.66
N GLU A 160 3.03 13.09 -11.17
CA GLU A 160 1.76 13.10 -10.43
C GLU A 160 1.77 12.19 -9.20
N ALA A 161 2.26 10.96 -9.33
CA ALA A 161 2.43 10.04 -8.20
C ALA A 161 3.89 10.00 -7.77
N LEU A 162 4.16 10.02 -6.46
CA LEU A 162 5.50 9.74 -5.96
C LEU A 162 6.06 8.50 -6.67
N SER A 163 7.22 8.64 -7.27
CA SER A 163 7.84 7.59 -8.09
C SER A 163 9.28 7.40 -7.71
N MET A 164 9.68 6.12 -7.63
CA MET A 164 11.07 5.73 -7.42
C MET A 164 11.52 4.81 -8.55
N ALA A 165 12.79 4.92 -8.93
CA ALA A 165 13.38 4.07 -9.95
C ALA A 165 14.88 3.94 -9.70
N PHE A 166 15.46 2.81 -10.10
CA PHE A 166 16.90 2.66 -10.16
C PHE A 166 17.38 2.91 -11.59
N GLU A 167 18.37 3.79 -11.73
CA GLU A 167 19.09 4.03 -12.98
C GLU A 167 20.52 3.44 -12.83
N PRO A 168 20.91 2.48 -13.67
CA PRO A 168 22.26 1.93 -13.62
C PRO A 168 23.34 3.00 -13.79
N ILE A 169 24.43 2.89 -13.04
CA ILE A 169 25.64 3.68 -13.17
C ILE A 169 26.86 2.74 -13.14
N GLU A 170 28.03 3.25 -13.45
CA GLU A 170 29.24 2.51 -13.26
C GLU A 170 29.36 2.02 -11.82
N ASN A 171 29.51 0.71 -11.65
CA ASN A 171 29.61 0.03 -10.35
C ASN A 171 28.41 0.23 -9.40
N GLY A 172 27.17 0.31 -9.91
CA GLY A 172 26.01 0.41 -9.05
C GLY A 172 24.76 0.98 -9.73
N ALA A 173 23.94 1.70 -8.96
CA ALA A 173 22.78 2.41 -9.47
C ALA A 173 22.52 3.70 -8.68
N LYS A 174 21.85 4.65 -9.31
CA LYS A 174 21.22 5.77 -8.61
C LYS A 174 19.77 5.41 -8.30
N LEU A 175 19.35 5.54 -7.05
CA LEU A 175 17.93 5.59 -6.71
C LEU A 175 17.42 7.00 -6.97
N GLN A 176 16.49 7.13 -7.91
CA GLN A 176 15.77 8.36 -8.18
C GLN A 176 14.49 8.38 -7.35
N ILE A 177 14.19 9.50 -6.70
CA ILE A 177 12.96 9.74 -5.95
C ILE A 177 12.36 11.03 -6.46
N GLY A 178 11.20 10.96 -7.09
CA GLY A 178 10.57 12.11 -7.73
C GLY A 178 9.09 12.25 -7.40
N TRP A 179 8.65 13.51 -7.19
CA TRP A 179 7.25 13.87 -7.01
C TRP A 179 7.03 15.33 -7.40
N ASP A 180 5.86 15.64 -7.97
CA ASP A 180 5.53 16.96 -8.49
C ASP A 180 6.55 17.40 -9.56
N ASP A 181 7.23 18.50 -9.37
CA ASP A 181 8.24 19.03 -10.30
C ASP A 181 9.68 18.77 -9.86
N ARG A 182 9.90 18.00 -8.80
CA ARG A 182 11.21 17.81 -8.16
C ARG A 182 11.61 16.35 -8.04
N TYR A 183 12.91 16.10 -8.15
CA TYR A 183 13.47 14.79 -7.88
C TYR A 183 14.90 14.89 -7.32
N VAL A 184 15.34 13.83 -6.68
CA VAL A 184 16.70 13.64 -6.18
C VAL A 184 17.28 12.32 -6.67
N GLU A 185 18.61 12.21 -6.68
CA GLU A 185 19.34 11.02 -7.09
C GLU A 185 20.33 10.62 -6.00
N ILE A 186 20.25 9.39 -5.54
CA ILE A 186 21.09 8.83 -4.48
C ILE A 186 21.92 7.69 -5.05
N PRO A 187 23.26 7.86 -5.22
CA PRO A 187 24.13 6.80 -5.70
C PRO A 187 24.31 5.69 -4.66
N PHE A 188 24.07 4.44 -5.07
CA PHE A 188 24.41 3.21 -4.38
C PHE A 188 25.45 2.47 -5.19
N LYS A 189 26.67 2.34 -4.68
CA LYS A 189 27.79 1.67 -5.37
C LYS A 189 28.09 0.33 -4.72
N LYS A 190 28.45 -0.65 -5.54
CA LYS A 190 28.99 -1.93 -5.04
C LYS A 190 30.32 -1.68 -4.33
N VAL A 191 30.56 -2.42 -3.25
CA VAL A 191 31.81 -2.39 -2.48
C VAL A 191 32.73 -3.51 -2.94
#